data_5d7b7b031649203d363ac21c14a6a90b
#
_entry.id   5d7b7b031649203d363ac21c14a6a90b
#
_cell.length_a   1.000
_cell.length_b   1.000
_cell.length_c   1.000
_cell.angle_alpha   90.00
_cell.angle_beta   90.00
_cell.angle_gamma   90.00
#
_symmetry.space_group_name_H-M   'P 1'
#
loop_
_entity.id
_entity.type
_entity.pdbx_description
1 polymer ?
#
loop_
_entity_poly.entity_id
_entity_poly.type
_entity_poly.pdbx_seq_one_letter_code
_entity_poly.pdbx_strand_id
1 'polypeptide(L)'
;MIKTSFIDGVKIIKLNRIEKFHSFTRELAFKLIDELEKSQNDESIRAIMITAEGKAFCAGQDLNEAIEDNGLDIEKIISEHYNPLILKIRNLSKPVIAAVNGVAAGAGASLALCCDLVVAKKSAKFVQAFSKIGLIPDSGSSYFLPRLIGIQKAKALMITGDSISAVEAEKIGMIYKYYEDDDFEKNSLNLAKNIASQATLSFSLIKKLVNESYSNNLENQLELEKKLQKIASESTDYKEGVNAFLNKRKPKFIGK
;
A
#
# COMPACT_ATOMS: atom_id res chain seq x y z
N MET A 1 -0.27 -12.13 15.55
CA MET A 1 -1.02 -11.52 14.42
C MET A 1 -0.13 -10.80 13.41
N ILE A 2 0.94 -10.15 13.82
CA ILE A 2 1.91 -9.48 12.96
C ILE A 2 3.32 -9.91 13.36
N LYS A 3 4.19 -10.15 12.38
CA LYS A 3 5.64 -10.25 12.56
C LYS A 3 6.31 -9.06 11.90
N THR A 4 7.35 -8.53 12.49
CA THR A 4 8.11 -7.42 11.92
C THR A 4 9.59 -7.76 11.83
N SER A 5 10.25 -7.23 10.81
CA SER A 5 11.70 -7.26 10.67
C SER A 5 12.20 -5.97 10.04
N PHE A 6 13.50 -5.72 10.14
CA PHE A 6 14.15 -4.55 9.58
C PHE A 6 15.39 -4.97 8.79
N ILE A 7 15.49 -4.52 7.54
CA ILE A 7 16.59 -4.85 6.63
C ILE A 7 16.88 -3.65 5.72
N ASP A 8 18.09 -3.10 5.78
CA ASP A 8 18.57 -2.06 4.86
C ASP A 8 17.60 -0.87 4.67
N GLY A 9 17.10 -0.32 5.77
CA GLY A 9 16.17 0.80 5.75
C GLY A 9 14.71 0.42 5.47
N VAL A 10 14.40 -0.86 5.28
CA VAL A 10 13.04 -1.36 5.04
C VAL A 10 12.47 -1.98 6.30
N LYS A 11 11.34 -1.45 6.79
CA LYS A 11 10.49 -2.14 7.76
C LYS A 11 9.58 -3.11 7.01
N ILE A 12 9.71 -4.39 7.32
CA ILE A 12 8.83 -5.43 6.77
C ILE A 12 7.78 -5.75 7.82
N ILE A 13 6.52 -5.63 7.45
CA ILE A 13 5.35 -5.97 8.28
C ILE A 13 4.66 -7.16 7.62
N LYS A 14 4.75 -8.34 8.27
CA LYS A 14 4.11 -9.57 7.79
C LYS A 14 2.85 -9.86 8.59
N LEU A 15 1.72 -9.95 7.92
CA LEU A 15 0.50 -10.48 8.51
C LEU A 15 0.72 -11.96 8.85
N ASN A 16 0.40 -12.36 10.09
CA ASN A 16 0.70 -13.69 10.62
C ASN A 16 -0.48 -14.30 11.38
N ARG A 17 -1.59 -14.47 10.68
CA ARG A 17 -2.79 -15.16 11.12
C ARG A 17 -3.15 -16.21 10.07
N ILE A 18 -2.24 -17.17 9.87
CA ILE A 18 -2.20 -18.10 8.73
C ILE A 18 -3.50 -18.93 8.66
N GLU A 19 -3.97 -19.44 9.78
CA GLU A 19 -5.15 -20.32 9.93
C GLU A 19 -6.46 -19.64 9.51
N LYS A 20 -6.48 -18.31 9.44
CA LYS A 20 -7.63 -17.48 9.03
C LYS A 20 -7.32 -16.66 7.78
N PHE A 21 -6.30 -17.04 7.02
CA PHE A 21 -5.88 -16.33 5.81
C PHE A 21 -5.73 -14.82 6.03
N HIS A 22 -5.24 -14.44 7.22
CA HIS A 22 -5.00 -13.06 7.65
C HIS A 22 -6.24 -12.16 7.56
N SER A 23 -7.46 -12.74 7.74
CA SER A 23 -8.68 -11.96 7.83
C SER A 23 -8.58 -10.94 8.96
N PHE A 24 -9.09 -9.72 8.69
CA PHE A 24 -9.02 -8.60 9.61
C PHE A 24 -9.92 -8.83 10.83
N THR A 25 -9.32 -8.58 11.99
CA THR A 25 -9.99 -8.34 13.26
C THR A 25 -9.62 -6.94 13.74
N ARG A 26 -10.35 -6.44 14.74
CA ARG A 26 -10.02 -5.19 15.45
C ARG A 26 -8.56 -5.18 15.91
N GLU A 27 -8.13 -6.26 16.55
CA GLU A 27 -6.77 -6.39 17.04
C GLU A 27 -5.72 -6.31 15.92
N LEU A 28 -5.96 -6.95 14.78
CA LEU A 28 -5.05 -6.91 13.64
C LEU A 28 -4.96 -5.49 13.05
N ALA A 29 -6.10 -4.81 12.91
CA ALA A 29 -6.15 -3.45 12.39
C ALA A 29 -5.37 -2.48 13.28
N PHE A 30 -5.59 -2.49 14.59
CA PHE A 30 -4.86 -1.63 15.52
C PHE A 30 -3.36 -1.94 15.60
N LYS A 31 -2.98 -3.21 15.57
CA LYS A 31 -1.56 -3.58 15.52
C LYS A 31 -0.88 -3.08 14.25
N LEU A 32 -1.58 -3.13 13.12
CA LEU A 32 -1.02 -2.61 11.87
C LEU A 32 -0.89 -1.08 11.91
N ILE A 33 -1.87 -0.38 12.44
CA ILE A 33 -1.82 1.09 12.64
C ILE A 33 -0.65 1.46 13.56
N ASP A 34 -0.47 0.77 14.69
CA ASP A 34 0.62 1.01 15.64
C ASP A 34 2.01 0.79 14.99
N GLU A 35 2.19 -0.30 14.22
CA GLU A 35 3.46 -0.55 13.52
C GLU A 35 3.74 0.50 12.41
N LEU A 36 2.72 1.00 11.74
CA LEU A 36 2.85 2.09 10.78
C LEU A 36 3.23 3.41 11.48
N GLU A 37 2.66 3.68 12.66
CA GLU A 37 2.99 4.87 13.45
C GLU A 37 4.42 4.83 14.01
N LYS A 38 4.84 3.71 14.59
CA LYS A 38 6.24 3.49 14.98
C LYS A 38 7.18 3.69 13.79
N SER A 39 6.81 3.16 12.63
CA SER A 39 7.61 3.29 11.41
C SER A 39 7.69 4.74 10.92
N GLN A 40 6.65 5.55 11.12
CA GLN A 40 6.67 6.98 10.78
C GLN A 40 7.73 7.74 11.59
N ASN A 41 7.86 7.42 12.87
CA ASN A 41 8.70 8.14 13.84
C ASN A 41 10.15 7.63 13.90
N ASP A 42 10.46 6.49 13.29
CA ASP A 42 11.80 5.90 13.27
C ASP A 42 12.57 6.34 12.02
N GLU A 43 13.55 7.23 12.17
CA GLU A 43 14.36 7.77 11.05
C GLU A 43 15.17 6.69 10.32
N SER A 44 15.48 5.56 10.95
CA SER A 44 16.18 4.45 10.30
C SER A 44 15.30 3.76 9.23
N ILE A 45 13.98 3.85 9.37
CA ILE A 45 13.02 3.27 8.42
C ILE A 45 12.79 4.27 7.28
N ARG A 46 13.10 3.85 6.06
CA ARG A 46 13.02 4.65 4.84
C ARG A 46 11.94 4.17 3.86
N ALA A 47 11.54 2.91 3.97
CA ALA A 47 10.42 2.33 3.25
C ALA A 47 9.74 1.27 4.12
N ILE A 48 8.46 1.01 3.84
CA ILE A 48 7.66 0.00 4.54
C ILE A 48 7.17 -1.00 3.50
N MET A 49 7.32 -2.29 3.78
CA MET A 49 6.78 -3.37 2.97
C MET A 49 5.76 -4.17 3.79
N ILE A 50 4.52 -4.22 3.32
CA ILE A 50 3.45 -5.03 3.91
C ILE A 50 3.30 -6.30 3.08
N THR A 51 3.38 -7.46 3.71
CA THR A 51 3.18 -8.78 3.10
C THR A 51 2.53 -9.72 4.10
N ALA A 52 2.43 -11.01 3.80
CA ALA A 52 1.86 -12.00 4.72
C ALA A 52 2.62 -13.33 4.69
N GLU A 53 2.46 -14.12 5.74
CA GLU A 53 2.97 -15.49 5.81
C GLU A 53 2.04 -16.46 5.05
N GLY A 54 2.58 -17.54 4.48
CA GLY A 54 1.80 -18.62 3.89
C GLY A 54 1.15 -18.27 2.53
N LYS A 55 -0.09 -18.73 2.29
CA LYS A 55 -0.69 -18.83 0.95
C LYS A 55 -1.60 -17.65 0.56
N ALA A 56 -1.95 -16.78 1.49
CA ALA A 56 -2.83 -15.65 1.25
C ALA A 56 -2.16 -14.34 1.68
N PHE A 57 -2.55 -13.24 1.08
CA PHE A 57 -2.21 -11.92 1.58
C PHE A 57 -3.18 -11.48 2.66
N CYS A 58 -4.48 -11.41 2.36
CA CYS A 58 -5.53 -11.11 3.32
C CYS A 58 -6.91 -11.42 2.73
N ALA A 59 -7.72 -12.17 3.47
CA ALA A 59 -9.05 -12.60 3.03
C ALA A 59 -10.18 -11.58 3.28
N GLY A 60 -9.87 -10.39 3.81
CA GLY A 60 -10.87 -9.37 4.18
C GLY A 60 -11.28 -9.47 5.63
N GLN A 61 -12.51 -9.03 5.97
CA GLN A 61 -13.04 -9.06 7.34
C GLN A 61 -13.20 -10.49 7.87
N ASP A 62 -12.85 -10.70 9.13
CA ASP A 62 -13.24 -11.92 9.84
C ASP A 62 -14.75 -11.86 10.19
N LEU A 63 -15.54 -12.65 9.46
CA LEU A 63 -16.98 -12.66 9.61
C LEU A 63 -17.44 -13.24 10.96
N ASN A 64 -16.62 -14.07 11.62
CA ASN A 64 -16.95 -14.56 12.95
C ASN A 64 -16.94 -13.40 13.96
N GLU A 65 -15.93 -12.53 13.91
CA GLU A 65 -15.88 -11.32 14.74
C GLU A 65 -17.09 -10.42 14.49
N ALA A 66 -17.52 -10.33 13.22
CA ALA A 66 -18.69 -9.53 12.86
C ALA A 66 -20.02 -10.08 13.38
N ILE A 67 -20.10 -11.38 13.72
CA ILE A 67 -21.32 -12.05 14.19
C ILE A 67 -21.33 -12.18 15.72
N GLU A 68 -20.18 -12.43 16.35
CA GLU A 68 -20.06 -12.77 17.79
C GLU A 68 -20.40 -11.61 18.74
N ASP A 69 -20.29 -10.37 18.33
CA ASP A 69 -20.48 -9.18 19.17
C ASP A 69 -21.89 -8.56 19.05
N ASN A 70 -22.96 -9.39 19.06
CA ASN A 70 -24.35 -8.96 18.85
C ASN A 70 -24.60 -8.21 17.53
N GLY A 71 -23.84 -8.57 16.48
CA GLY A 71 -23.78 -7.87 15.21
C GLY A 71 -22.89 -6.64 15.36
N LEU A 72 -21.58 -6.78 15.15
CA LEU A 72 -20.71 -5.61 15.04
C LEU A 72 -21.33 -4.65 14.04
N ASP A 73 -21.57 -3.43 14.50
CA ASP A 73 -21.99 -2.33 13.66
C ASP A 73 -20.93 -2.14 12.57
N ILE A 74 -21.26 -2.46 11.33
CA ILE A 74 -20.37 -2.31 10.17
C ILE A 74 -19.83 -0.87 10.09
N GLU A 75 -20.65 0.12 10.43
CA GLU A 75 -20.23 1.53 10.50
C GLU A 75 -19.08 1.71 11.49
N LYS A 76 -19.16 1.06 12.64
CA LYS A 76 -18.12 1.10 13.68
C LYS A 76 -16.82 0.41 13.21
N ILE A 77 -16.91 -0.74 12.56
CA ILE A 77 -15.74 -1.42 11.97
C ILE A 77 -15.06 -0.50 10.97
N ILE A 78 -15.83 0.09 10.06
CA ILE A 78 -15.28 0.97 9.03
C ILE A 78 -14.65 2.23 9.66
N SER A 79 -15.35 2.88 10.58
CA SER A 79 -14.91 4.15 11.19
C SER A 79 -13.72 3.99 12.14
N GLU A 80 -13.66 2.90 12.91
CA GLU A 80 -12.61 2.69 13.92
C GLU A 80 -11.41 1.88 13.41
N HIS A 81 -11.62 0.98 12.42
CA HIS A 81 -10.57 0.07 11.96
C HIS A 81 -10.05 0.45 10.58
N TYR A 82 -10.93 0.44 9.56
CA TYR A 82 -10.48 0.56 8.17
C TYR A 82 -10.13 1.99 7.78
N ASN A 83 -11.01 2.96 8.02
CA ASN A 83 -10.75 4.34 7.64
C ASN A 83 -9.46 4.89 8.26
N PRO A 84 -9.19 4.72 9.58
CA PRO A 84 -7.93 5.14 10.16
C PRO A 84 -6.72 4.45 9.56
N LEU A 85 -6.80 3.15 9.27
CA LEU A 85 -5.71 2.38 8.66
C LEU A 85 -5.38 2.90 7.25
N ILE A 86 -6.38 3.05 6.40
CA ILE A 86 -6.21 3.55 5.03
C ILE A 86 -5.65 4.98 5.04
N LEU A 87 -6.21 5.86 5.87
CA LEU A 87 -5.71 7.22 6.01
C LEU A 87 -4.28 7.26 6.55
N LYS A 88 -3.93 6.38 7.49
CA LYS A 88 -2.55 6.26 7.99
C LYS A 88 -1.59 5.91 6.84
N ILE A 89 -1.89 4.89 6.04
CA ILE A 89 -1.05 4.48 4.89
C ILE A 89 -0.91 5.63 3.90
N ARG A 90 -1.99 6.33 3.57
CA ARG A 90 -1.98 7.43 2.58
C ARG A 90 -1.22 8.66 3.07
N ASN A 91 -1.24 8.94 4.37
CA ASN A 91 -0.61 10.12 4.97
C ASN A 91 0.82 9.88 5.47
N LEU A 92 1.31 8.64 5.45
CA LEU A 92 2.72 8.36 5.80
C LEU A 92 3.67 9.11 4.86
N SER A 93 4.70 9.74 5.43
CA SER A 93 5.77 10.38 4.66
C SER A 93 6.76 9.37 4.05
N LYS A 94 6.60 8.08 4.32
CA LYS A 94 7.45 7.00 3.82
C LYS A 94 6.72 6.20 2.77
N PRO A 95 7.40 5.72 1.70
CA PRO A 95 6.81 4.82 0.72
C PRO A 95 6.32 3.53 1.37
N VAL A 96 5.09 3.12 1.04
CA VAL A 96 4.49 1.87 1.49
C VAL A 96 4.28 0.96 0.29
N ILE A 97 4.88 -0.21 0.32
CA ILE A 97 4.81 -1.23 -0.73
C ILE A 97 3.95 -2.38 -0.23
N ALA A 98 2.91 -2.75 -0.96
CA ALA A 98 2.22 -4.01 -0.75
C ALA A 98 2.88 -5.11 -1.60
N ALA A 99 3.40 -6.14 -0.93
CA ALA A 99 3.93 -7.34 -1.57
C ALA A 99 2.93 -8.49 -1.39
N VAL A 100 2.05 -8.66 -2.37
CA VAL A 100 0.89 -9.55 -2.33
C VAL A 100 1.31 -10.98 -2.68
N ASN A 101 1.51 -11.81 -1.65
CA ASN A 101 2.03 -13.17 -1.77
C ASN A 101 0.99 -14.23 -2.13
N GLY A 102 -0.29 -13.85 -2.24
CA GLY A 102 -1.38 -14.78 -2.54
C GLY A 102 -2.71 -14.07 -2.71
N VAL A 103 -3.80 -14.70 -2.29
CA VAL A 103 -5.14 -14.10 -2.45
C VAL A 103 -5.28 -12.85 -1.57
N ALA A 104 -5.74 -11.76 -2.19
CA ALA A 104 -6.18 -10.53 -1.55
C ALA A 104 -7.67 -10.32 -1.86
N ALA A 105 -8.54 -10.37 -0.84
CA ALA A 105 -9.99 -10.32 -1.04
C ALA A 105 -10.64 -9.23 -0.17
N GLY A 106 -11.70 -8.60 -0.67
CA GLY A 106 -12.46 -7.57 0.04
C GLY A 106 -11.55 -6.46 0.60
N ALA A 107 -11.65 -6.18 1.90
CA ALA A 107 -10.81 -5.20 2.59
C ALA A 107 -9.30 -5.51 2.45
N GLY A 108 -8.91 -6.79 2.28
CA GLY A 108 -7.51 -7.16 2.02
C GLY A 108 -7.01 -6.70 0.65
N ALA A 109 -7.86 -6.77 -0.38
CA ALA A 109 -7.55 -6.20 -1.69
C ALA A 109 -7.49 -4.67 -1.62
N SER A 110 -8.41 -4.05 -0.90
CA SER A 110 -8.45 -2.59 -0.69
C SER A 110 -7.19 -2.10 0.03
N LEU A 111 -6.74 -2.81 1.08
CA LEU A 111 -5.48 -2.53 1.79
C LEU A 111 -4.28 -2.56 0.85
N ALA A 112 -4.18 -3.56 -0.02
CA ALA A 112 -3.08 -3.63 -0.98
C ALA A 112 -3.12 -2.43 -1.94
N LEU A 113 -4.29 -2.12 -2.51
CA LEU A 113 -4.46 -1.07 -3.51
C LEU A 113 -4.35 0.36 -2.96
N CYS A 114 -4.44 0.57 -1.65
CA CYS A 114 -4.20 1.87 -1.04
C CYS A 114 -2.71 2.18 -0.83
N CYS A 115 -1.83 1.18 -0.92
CA CYS A 115 -0.39 1.38 -0.83
C CYS A 115 0.16 2.14 -2.04
N ASP A 116 1.37 2.71 -1.90
CA ASP A 116 1.97 3.53 -2.96
C ASP A 116 2.41 2.69 -4.17
N LEU A 117 2.90 1.49 -3.91
CA LEU A 117 3.24 0.51 -4.94
C LEU A 117 2.69 -0.87 -4.54
N VAL A 118 2.15 -1.58 -5.53
CA VAL A 118 1.68 -2.95 -5.33
C VAL A 118 2.47 -3.87 -6.25
N VAL A 119 3.16 -4.84 -5.66
CA VAL A 119 3.76 -5.95 -6.38
C VAL A 119 3.10 -7.25 -5.94
N ALA A 120 3.00 -8.22 -6.83
CA ALA A 120 2.30 -9.45 -6.54
C ALA A 120 3.08 -10.69 -7.00
N LYS A 121 2.86 -11.80 -6.31
CA LYS A 121 3.23 -13.12 -6.78
C LYS A 121 2.40 -13.46 -8.03
N LYS A 122 2.97 -14.09 -9.05
CA LYS A 122 2.26 -14.44 -10.30
C LYS A 122 0.98 -15.23 -10.04
N SER A 123 1.02 -16.14 -9.06
CA SER A 123 -0.13 -16.96 -8.65
C SER A 123 -1.15 -16.18 -7.77
N ALA A 124 -0.84 -14.95 -7.36
CA ALA A 124 -1.75 -14.15 -6.54
C ALA A 124 -3.00 -13.73 -7.31
N LYS A 125 -4.06 -13.47 -6.55
CA LYS A 125 -5.36 -13.05 -7.09
C LYS A 125 -5.95 -11.93 -6.25
N PHE A 126 -6.68 -11.04 -6.91
CA PHE A 126 -7.43 -9.96 -6.29
C PHE A 126 -8.92 -10.18 -6.49
N VAL A 127 -9.73 -9.98 -5.45
CA VAL A 127 -11.18 -10.21 -5.49
C VAL A 127 -11.90 -9.08 -4.76
N GLN A 128 -12.83 -8.41 -5.43
CA GLN A 128 -13.74 -7.45 -4.80
C GLN A 128 -14.98 -8.20 -4.27
N ALA A 129 -14.79 -8.96 -3.17
CA ALA A 129 -15.75 -9.96 -2.71
C ALA A 129 -17.04 -9.41 -2.06
N PHE A 130 -17.17 -8.11 -1.90
CA PHE A 130 -18.23 -7.45 -1.14
C PHE A 130 -19.65 -7.79 -1.65
N SER A 131 -19.87 -7.70 -2.96
CA SER A 131 -21.16 -8.00 -3.58
C SER A 131 -21.63 -9.43 -3.34
N LYS A 132 -20.72 -10.39 -3.15
CA LYS A 132 -21.03 -11.79 -2.89
C LYS A 132 -21.76 -12.02 -1.55
N ILE A 133 -21.64 -11.07 -0.63
CA ILE A 133 -22.31 -11.08 0.68
C ILE A 133 -23.25 -9.90 0.86
N GLY A 134 -23.65 -9.23 -0.24
CA GLY A 134 -24.62 -8.13 -0.20
C GLY A 134 -24.07 -6.80 0.31
N LEU A 135 -22.75 -6.65 0.39
CA LEU A 135 -22.08 -5.40 0.79
C LEU A 135 -21.55 -4.62 -0.41
N ILE A 136 -21.19 -3.37 -0.16
CA ILE A 136 -20.49 -2.51 -1.10
C ILE A 136 -18.98 -2.45 -0.76
N PRO A 137 -18.10 -2.17 -1.73
CA PRO A 137 -16.67 -1.98 -1.46
C PRO A 137 -16.41 -0.83 -0.49
N ASP A 138 -15.62 -1.12 0.56
CA ASP A 138 -15.14 -0.20 1.57
C ASP A 138 -13.61 -0.05 1.53
N SER A 139 -13.01 0.46 2.62
CA SER A 139 -11.55 0.60 2.76
C SER A 139 -10.90 1.35 1.60
N GLY A 140 -11.60 2.33 1.03
CA GLY A 140 -11.13 3.14 -0.09
C GLY A 140 -11.15 2.44 -1.45
N SER A 141 -11.64 1.22 -1.58
CA SER A 141 -11.66 0.50 -2.86
C SER A 141 -12.39 1.26 -3.95
N SER A 142 -13.56 1.84 -3.64
CA SER A 142 -14.34 2.67 -4.58
C SER A 142 -13.63 3.98 -4.97
N TYR A 143 -12.64 4.41 -4.20
CA TYR A 143 -11.79 5.56 -4.52
C TYR A 143 -10.59 5.15 -5.40
N PHE A 144 -9.85 4.10 -5.01
CA PHE A 144 -8.61 3.74 -5.70
C PHE A 144 -8.85 2.96 -7.00
N LEU A 145 -9.69 1.94 -6.99
CA LEU A 145 -9.81 1.03 -8.11
C LEU A 145 -10.26 1.72 -9.42
N PRO A 146 -11.28 2.60 -9.42
CA PRO A 146 -11.66 3.33 -10.63
C PRO A 146 -10.56 4.24 -11.18
N ARG A 147 -9.70 4.76 -10.31
CA ARG A 147 -8.56 5.61 -10.67
C ARG A 147 -7.40 4.82 -11.28
N LEU A 148 -7.24 3.57 -10.85
CA LEU A 148 -6.22 2.67 -11.38
C LEU A 148 -6.60 2.08 -12.74
N ILE A 149 -7.84 1.59 -12.89
CA ILE A 149 -8.24 0.77 -14.07
C ILE A 149 -9.42 1.33 -14.87
N GLY A 150 -9.85 2.55 -14.54
CA GLY A 150 -11.02 3.17 -15.14
C GLY A 150 -12.35 2.65 -14.57
N ILE A 151 -13.39 3.48 -14.72
CA ILE A 151 -14.71 3.28 -14.10
C ILE A 151 -15.38 1.98 -14.53
N GLN A 152 -15.31 1.65 -15.84
CA GLN A 152 -16.03 0.48 -16.36
C GLN A 152 -15.50 -0.82 -15.81
N LYS A 153 -14.18 -1.04 -15.84
CA LYS A 153 -13.57 -2.27 -15.28
C LYS A 153 -13.73 -2.35 -13.77
N ALA A 154 -13.58 -1.22 -13.07
CA ALA A 154 -13.76 -1.16 -11.63
C ALA A 154 -15.18 -1.56 -11.22
N LYS A 155 -16.22 -1.00 -11.87
CA LYS A 155 -17.61 -1.38 -11.63
C LYS A 155 -17.85 -2.86 -11.93
N ALA A 156 -17.32 -3.39 -13.03
CA ALA A 156 -17.48 -4.81 -13.36
C ALA A 156 -16.94 -5.69 -12.23
N LEU A 157 -15.67 -5.49 -11.80
CA LEU A 157 -15.06 -6.28 -10.73
C LEU A 157 -15.80 -6.14 -9.38
N MET A 158 -16.30 -4.94 -9.06
CA MET A 158 -17.04 -4.69 -7.83
C MET A 158 -18.43 -5.35 -7.83
N ILE A 159 -19.13 -5.33 -8.98
CA ILE A 159 -20.48 -5.89 -9.10
C ILE A 159 -20.43 -7.41 -9.21
N THR A 160 -19.56 -7.94 -10.08
CA THR A 160 -19.45 -9.38 -10.30
C THR A 160 -18.76 -10.12 -9.16
N GLY A 161 -17.81 -9.42 -8.47
CA GLY A 161 -16.94 -10.05 -7.49
C GLY A 161 -16.03 -11.10 -8.11
N ASP A 162 -15.70 -10.94 -9.38
CA ASP A 162 -14.81 -11.86 -10.10
C ASP A 162 -13.37 -11.71 -9.63
N SER A 163 -12.65 -12.84 -9.68
CA SER A 163 -11.23 -12.88 -9.37
C SER A 163 -10.42 -12.41 -10.58
N ILE A 164 -9.47 -11.50 -10.33
CA ILE A 164 -8.49 -11.09 -11.32
C ILE A 164 -7.10 -11.63 -10.95
N SER A 165 -6.37 -12.20 -11.89
CA SER A 165 -4.99 -12.69 -11.69
C SER A 165 -4.01 -11.52 -11.58
N ALA A 166 -2.84 -11.75 -10.93
CA ALA A 166 -1.78 -10.75 -10.86
C ALA A 166 -1.27 -10.34 -12.25
N VAL A 167 -1.25 -11.28 -13.20
CA VAL A 167 -0.85 -11.02 -14.60
C VAL A 167 -1.81 -10.03 -15.28
N GLU A 168 -3.11 -10.26 -15.16
CA GLU A 168 -4.10 -9.34 -15.74
C GLU A 168 -4.16 -8.02 -14.95
N ALA A 169 -3.98 -8.05 -13.64
CA ALA A 169 -3.93 -6.86 -12.79
C ALA A 169 -2.78 -5.91 -13.18
N GLU A 170 -1.59 -6.43 -13.49
CA GLU A 170 -0.48 -5.62 -14.04
C GLU A 170 -0.83 -5.08 -15.42
N LYS A 171 -1.32 -5.94 -16.31
CA LYS A 171 -1.66 -5.56 -17.70
C LYS A 171 -2.65 -4.40 -17.79
N ILE A 172 -3.60 -4.32 -16.86
CA ILE A 172 -4.62 -3.24 -16.83
C ILE A 172 -4.25 -2.07 -15.95
N GLY A 173 -3.04 -2.05 -15.36
CA GLY A 173 -2.57 -0.96 -14.49
C GLY A 173 -3.13 -0.98 -13.06
N MET A 174 -3.73 -2.08 -12.62
CA MET A 174 -4.23 -2.23 -11.26
C MET A 174 -3.10 -2.34 -10.22
N ILE A 175 -2.00 -3.00 -10.60
CA ILE A 175 -0.79 -3.14 -9.80
C ILE A 175 0.44 -2.71 -10.60
N TYR A 176 1.52 -2.41 -9.91
CA TYR A 176 2.77 -2.00 -10.56
C TYR A 176 3.42 -3.14 -11.33
N LYS A 177 3.54 -4.33 -10.68
CA LYS A 177 4.25 -5.47 -11.28
C LYS A 177 3.90 -6.79 -10.58
N TYR A 178 3.95 -7.91 -11.34
CA TYR A 178 4.05 -9.22 -10.73
C TYR A 178 5.48 -9.80 -10.89
N TYR A 179 5.80 -10.77 -10.06
CA TYR A 179 7.01 -11.59 -10.15
C TYR A 179 6.65 -13.06 -10.20
N GLU A 180 7.50 -13.86 -10.85
CA GLU A 180 7.38 -15.32 -10.81
C GLU A 180 7.42 -15.81 -9.37
N ASP A 181 6.73 -16.88 -9.08
CA ASP A 181 6.48 -17.35 -7.72
C ASP A 181 7.77 -17.59 -6.92
N ASP A 182 8.79 -18.17 -7.55
CA ASP A 182 10.08 -18.48 -6.90
C ASP A 182 10.93 -17.23 -6.65
N ASP A 183 10.75 -16.19 -7.45
CA ASP A 183 11.51 -14.94 -7.35
C ASP A 183 10.80 -13.84 -6.55
N PHE A 184 9.54 -14.05 -6.19
CA PHE A 184 8.67 -13.01 -5.62
C PHE A 184 9.26 -12.37 -4.36
N GLU A 185 9.65 -13.17 -3.37
CA GLU A 185 10.16 -12.64 -2.09
C GLU A 185 11.43 -11.84 -2.29
N LYS A 186 12.38 -12.39 -3.06
CA LYS A 186 13.65 -11.74 -3.38
C LYS A 186 13.45 -10.43 -4.13
N ASN A 187 12.62 -10.44 -5.17
CA ASN A 187 12.42 -9.27 -6.01
C ASN A 187 11.59 -8.17 -5.32
N SER A 188 10.59 -8.55 -4.53
CA SER A 188 9.83 -7.58 -3.70
C SER A 188 10.72 -6.90 -2.67
N LEU A 189 11.58 -7.67 -1.99
CA LEU A 189 12.54 -7.11 -1.03
C LEU A 189 13.58 -6.22 -1.73
N ASN A 190 14.10 -6.62 -2.89
CA ASN A 190 15.05 -5.82 -3.65
C ASN A 190 14.42 -4.49 -4.12
N LEU A 191 13.18 -4.50 -4.56
CA LEU A 191 12.43 -3.28 -4.88
C LEU A 191 12.35 -2.34 -3.67
N ALA A 192 11.94 -2.88 -2.52
CA ALA A 192 11.81 -2.10 -1.29
C ALA A 192 13.17 -1.51 -0.83
N LYS A 193 14.25 -2.30 -0.87
CA LYS A 193 15.62 -1.83 -0.56
C LYS A 193 16.09 -0.75 -1.54
N ASN A 194 15.82 -0.93 -2.83
CA ASN A 194 16.15 0.08 -3.83
C ASN A 194 15.43 1.39 -3.53
N ILE A 195 14.14 1.35 -3.22
CA ILE A 195 13.36 2.53 -2.83
C ILE A 195 13.94 3.15 -1.53
N ALA A 196 14.22 2.36 -0.51
CA ALA A 196 14.78 2.83 0.75
C ALA A 196 16.16 3.49 0.59
N SER A 197 16.95 3.12 -0.42
CA SER A 197 18.27 3.70 -0.70
C SER A 197 18.22 5.00 -1.50
N GLN A 198 17.05 5.41 -2.00
CA GLN A 198 16.88 6.63 -2.81
C GLN A 198 16.51 7.85 -1.94
N ALA A 199 16.28 9.00 -2.58
CA ALA A 199 15.86 10.25 -1.93
C ALA A 199 14.43 10.17 -1.40
N THR A 200 14.23 9.53 -0.24
CA THR A 200 12.89 9.21 0.27
C THR A 200 12.07 10.44 0.70
N LEU A 201 12.71 11.58 0.99
CA LEU A 201 12.01 12.86 1.12
C LEU A 201 11.28 13.21 -0.19
N SER A 202 11.95 13.11 -1.33
CA SER A 202 11.32 13.38 -2.64
C SER A 202 10.15 12.43 -2.88
N PHE A 203 10.23 11.17 -2.47
CA PHE A 203 9.12 10.22 -2.61
C PHE A 203 7.92 10.60 -1.75
N SER A 204 8.14 11.12 -0.53
CA SER A 204 7.05 11.63 0.30
C SER A 204 6.34 12.82 -0.35
N LEU A 205 7.10 13.71 -0.98
CA LEU A 205 6.56 14.88 -1.70
C LEU A 205 5.82 14.47 -2.97
N ILE A 206 6.35 13.49 -3.74
CA ILE A 206 5.66 12.88 -4.88
C ILE A 206 4.34 12.25 -4.45
N LYS A 207 4.34 11.47 -3.37
CA LYS A 207 3.13 10.85 -2.81
C LYS A 207 2.07 11.91 -2.50
N LYS A 208 2.45 12.98 -1.80
CA LYS A 208 1.57 14.10 -1.49
C LYS A 208 1.04 14.75 -2.77
N LEU A 209 1.93 15.05 -3.72
CA LEU A 209 1.59 15.68 -4.98
C LEU A 209 0.55 14.89 -5.77
N VAL A 210 0.77 13.58 -5.92
CA VAL A 210 -0.14 12.69 -6.64
C VAL A 210 -1.47 12.52 -5.89
N ASN A 211 -1.45 12.42 -4.55
CA ASN A 211 -2.69 12.33 -3.77
C ASN A 211 -3.59 13.55 -3.94
N GLU A 212 -3.02 14.76 -3.99
CA GLU A 212 -3.76 16.01 -4.14
C GLU A 212 -4.24 16.27 -5.58
N SER A 213 -3.59 15.64 -6.58
CA SER A 213 -3.88 15.90 -8.01
C SER A 213 -5.31 15.57 -8.42
N TYR A 214 -5.99 14.66 -7.72
CA TYR A 214 -7.37 14.28 -8.03
C TYR A 214 -8.42 15.27 -7.55
N SER A 215 -8.06 16.18 -6.66
CA SER A 215 -8.96 17.22 -6.11
C SER A 215 -8.58 18.63 -6.59
N ASN A 216 -7.34 18.83 -7.05
CA ASN A 216 -6.88 20.11 -7.55
C ASN A 216 -7.31 20.37 -8.99
N ASN A 217 -7.60 21.65 -9.30
CA ASN A 217 -7.53 22.14 -10.68
C ASN A 217 -6.06 22.34 -11.10
N LEU A 218 -5.80 22.62 -12.37
CA LEU A 218 -4.44 22.75 -12.89
C LEU A 218 -3.63 23.85 -12.18
N GLU A 219 -4.24 25.02 -11.95
CA GLU A 219 -3.55 26.15 -11.31
C GLU A 219 -3.12 25.78 -9.89
N ASN A 220 -4.00 25.19 -9.09
CA ASN A 220 -3.69 24.73 -7.73
C ASN A 220 -2.63 23.63 -7.72
N GLN A 221 -2.67 22.73 -8.71
CA GLN A 221 -1.66 21.67 -8.83
C GLN A 221 -0.28 22.26 -9.14
N LEU A 222 -0.16 23.19 -10.08
CA LEU A 222 1.10 23.86 -10.41
C LEU A 222 1.66 24.66 -9.22
N GLU A 223 0.81 25.33 -8.45
CA GLU A 223 1.24 26.02 -7.22
C GLU A 223 1.73 25.02 -6.14
N LEU A 224 1.10 23.86 -6.03
CA LEU A 224 1.56 22.80 -5.14
C LEU A 224 2.91 22.22 -5.62
N GLU A 225 3.06 21.95 -6.91
CA GLU A 225 4.32 21.50 -7.51
C GLU A 225 5.47 22.48 -7.18
N LYS A 226 5.26 23.77 -7.43
CA LYS A 226 6.23 24.81 -7.09
C LYS A 226 6.65 24.79 -5.63
N LYS A 227 5.67 24.67 -4.70
CA LYS A 227 5.94 24.61 -3.27
C LYS A 227 6.73 23.37 -2.87
N LEU A 228 6.33 22.21 -3.34
CA LEU A 228 6.98 20.95 -3.00
C LEU A 228 8.35 20.82 -3.66
N GLN A 229 8.51 21.33 -4.89
CA GLN A 229 9.81 21.37 -5.57
C GLN A 229 10.81 22.27 -4.83
N LYS A 230 10.36 23.40 -4.28
CA LYS A 230 11.21 24.24 -3.42
C LYS A 230 11.72 23.43 -2.21
N ILE A 231 10.84 22.72 -1.49
CA ILE A 231 11.24 21.88 -0.35
C ILE A 231 12.27 20.82 -0.80
N ALA A 232 12.01 20.13 -1.92
CA ALA A 232 12.93 19.13 -2.45
C ALA A 232 14.31 19.72 -2.79
N SER A 233 14.34 20.91 -3.39
CA SER A 233 15.58 21.59 -3.81
C SER A 233 16.44 22.10 -2.65
N GLU A 234 15.87 22.27 -1.48
CA GLU A 234 16.57 22.67 -0.25
C GLU A 234 17.17 21.46 0.51
N SER A 235 16.81 20.23 0.10
CA SER A 235 17.23 18.98 0.75
C SER A 235 18.72 18.67 0.60
N THR A 236 19.27 17.91 1.53
CA THR A 236 20.62 17.35 1.43
C THR A 236 20.74 16.39 0.25
N ASP A 237 19.69 15.59 0.01
CA ASP A 237 19.66 14.61 -1.08
C ASP A 237 19.67 15.27 -2.46
N TYR A 238 19.01 16.43 -2.64
CA TYR A 238 19.11 17.18 -3.88
C TYR A 238 20.55 17.64 -4.15
N LYS A 239 21.22 18.21 -3.15
CA LYS A 239 22.62 18.66 -3.27
C LYS A 239 23.55 17.50 -3.59
N GLU A 240 23.37 16.36 -2.93
CA GLU A 240 24.10 15.14 -3.20
C GLU A 240 23.82 14.61 -4.62
N GLY A 241 22.55 14.59 -5.03
CA GLY A 241 22.14 14.16 -6.36
C GLY A 241 22.81 14.95 -7.47
N VAL A 242 22.79 16.29 -7.37
CA VAL A 242 23.47 17.20 -8.33
C VAL A 242 24.97 16.96 -8.32
N ASN A 243 25.60 16.90 -7.15
CA ASN A 243 27.04 16.66 -7.04
C ASN A 243 27.43 15.30 -7.63
N ALA A 244 26.70 14.25 -7.31
CA ALA A 244 26.95 12.91 -7.85
C ALA A 244 26.82 12.87 -9.38
N PHE A 245 25.80 13.55 -9.93
CA PHE A 245 25.58 13.65 -11.37
C PHE A 245 26.75 14.34 -12.08
N LEU A 246 27.18 15.50 -11.58
CA LEU A 246 28.32 16.27 -12.16
C LEU A 246 29.62 15.48 -12.09
N ASN A 247 29.83 14.70 -11.03
CA ASN A 247 31.03 13.88 -10.84
C ASN A 247 30.92 12.46 -11.40
N LYS A 248 29.83 12.12 -12.12
CA LYS A 248 29.60 10.82 -12.76
C LYS A 248 29.75 9.63 -11.79
N ARG A 249 29.28 9.78 -10.54
CA ARG A 249 29.28 8.74 -9.51
C ARG A 249 27.86 8.42 -9.04
N LYS A 250 27.69 7.30 -8.37
CA LYS A 250 26.40 6.99 -7.72
C LYS A 250 26.16 7.92 -6.53
N PRO A 251 24.93 8.47 -6.37
CA PRO A 251 24.58 9.28 -5.21
C PRO A 251 24.46 8.40 -3.95
N LYS A 252 24.67 9.04 -2.79
CA LYS A 252 24.45 8.43 -1.47
C LYS A 252 23.38 9.22 -0.73
N PHE A 253 22.13 8.85 -0.97
CA PHE A 253 20.99 9.54 -0.38
C PHE A 253 20.73 9.11 1.07
N ILE A 254 20.35 10.08 1.90
CA ILE A 254 20.05 9.88 3.32
C ILE A 254 18.56 10.11 3.66
N GLY A 255 17.75 10.58 2.69
CA GLY A 255 16.31 10.82 2.88
C GLY A 255 15.98 12.17 3.50
N LYS A 256 16.88 13.14 3.47
CA LYS A 256 16.74 14.46 4.11
C LYS A 256 17.13 15.60 3.18
#